data_1c50b0fab49073cefbfd32972f5c774c
#
_entry.id   1c50b0fab49073cefbfd32972f5c774c
#
_cell.length_a   1.000
_cell.length_b   1.000
_cell.length_c   1.000
_cell.angle_alpha   90.00
_cell.angle_beta   90.00
_cell.angle_gamma   90.00
#
_symmetry.space_group_name_H-M   'P 1'
#
loop_
_entity.id
_entity.type
_entity.pdbx_description
1 polymer ?
#
loop_
_entity_poly.entity_id
_entity_poly.type
_entity_poly.pdbx_seq_one_letter_code
_entity_poly.pdbx_strand_id
1 'polypeptide(L)' 'MGKIETPYTVREVAALTGLSVQTVIRLFAHERGVIIFEEKRPRKRASYRTIRIPRHVYRRVIQKWTVQ' A
#
# COMPACT_ATOMS: atom_id res chain seq x y z
N MET A 1 -1.66 24.47 -9.10
CA MET A 1 -1.57 23.77 -8.12
C MET A 1 -2.36 22.57 -8.11
N GLY A 2 -1.91 21.55 -8.04
CA GLY A 2 -2.63 20.36 -8.10
C GLY A 2 -3.18 19.98 -6.77
N LYS A 3 -4.15 19.07 -6.76
CA LYS A 3 -4.68 18.60 -5.61
C LYS A 3 -3.86 17.48 -5.14
N ILE A 4 -3.63 17.33 -3.89
CA ILE A 4 -2.90 16.24 -3.35
C ILE A 4 -3.87 15.11 -3.17
N GLU A 5 -3.66 14.04 -3.86
CA GLU A 5 -4.54 12.92 -3.77
C GLU A 5 -4.20 12.05 -2.57
N THR A 6 -5.20 11.60 -1.88
CA THR A 6 -4.98 10.74 -0.73
C THR A 6 -4.52 9.37 -1.20
N PRO A 7 -3.45 8.85 -0.65
CA PRO A 7 -3.02 7.53 -1.05
C PRO A 7 -4.01 6.47 -0.57
N TYR A 8 -3.99 5.33 -1.22
CA TYR A 8 -4.87 4.25 -0.85
C TYR A 8 -4.34 3.53 0.38
N THR A 9 -5.25 3.00 1.17
CA THR A 9 -4.87 2.09 2.23
C THR A 9 -4.78 0.70 1.66
N VAL A 10 -4.18 -0.20 2.39
CA VAL A 10 -4.09 -1.59 1.97
C VAL A 10 -5.48 -2.19 1.81
N ARG A 11 -6.40 -1.85 2.70
CA ARG A 11 -7.74 -2.34 2.61
C ARG A 11 -8.46 -1.85 1.38
N GLU A 12 -8.22 -0.60 1.01
CA GLU A 12 -8.82 -0.05 -0.19
C GLU A 12 -8.32 -0.77 -1.42
N VAL A 13 -7.02 -1.04 -1.48
CA VAL A 13 -6.47 -1.74 -2.63
C VAL A 13 -6.99 -3.16 -2.67
N ALA A 14 -7.14 -3.78 -1.52
CA ALA A 14 -7.71 -5.12 -1.48
C ALA A 14 -9.11 -5.13 -2.06
N ALA A 15 -9.91 -4.14 -1.71
CA ALA A 15 -11.26 -4.03 -2.22
C ALA A 15 -11.27 -3.77 -3.73
N LEU A 16 -10.37 -2.92 -4.20
CA LEU A 16 -10.32 -2.59 -5.61
C LEU A 16 -9.87 -3.77 -6.46
N THR A 17 -9.02 -4.60 -5.92
CA THR A 17 -8.46 -5.69 -6.70
C THR A 17 -9.10 -7.04 -6.42
N GLY A 18 -9.86 -7.13 -5.34
CA GLY A 18 -10.43 -8.40 -4.95
C GLY A 18 -9.42 -9.33 -4.29
N LEU A 19 -8.25 -8.81 -3.96
CA LEU A 19 -7.24 -9.63 -3.32
C LEU A 19 -7.34 -9.54 -1.81
N SER A 20 -6.71 -10.46 -1.12
CA SER A 20 -6.70 -10.40 0.33
C SER A 20 -5.72 -9.32 0.76
N VAL A 21 -5.89 -8.83 1.97
CA VAL A 21 -5.00 -7.83 2.54
C VAL A 21 -3.57 -8.34 2.57
N GLN A 22 -3.39 -9.58 2.92
CA GLN A 22 -2.07 -10.17 2.98
C GLN A 22 -1.40 -10.17 1.62
N THR A 23 -2.14 -10.49 0.58
CA THR A 23 -1.59 -10.50 -0.76
C THR A 23 -1.23 -9.08 -1.19
N VAL A 24 -2.06 -8.10 -0.85
CA VAL A 24 -1.78 -6.72 -1.18
C VAL A 24 -0.48 -6.29 -0.52
N ILE A 25 -0.30 -6.62 0.74
CA ILE A 25 0.91 -6.26 1.44
C ILE A 25 2.11 -6.87 0.75
N ARG A 26 2.00 -8.12 0.37
CA ARG A 26 3.09 -8.80 -0.28
C ARG A 26 3.44 -8.18 -1.64
N LEU A 27 2.45 -7.78 -2.38
CA LEU A 27 2.69 -7.22 -3.69
C LEU A 27 3.22 -5.79 -3.66
N PHE A 28 2.79 -5.02 -2.69
CA PHE A 28 3.11 -3.60 -2.67
C PHE A 28 4.20 -3.17 -1.70
N ALA A 29 4.45 -3.94 -0.67
CA ALA A 29 5.38 -3.49 0.36
C ALA A 29 6.78 -3.20 -0.14
N HIS A 30 7.18 -3.83 -1.21
CA HIS A 30 8.52 -3.63 -1.74
C HIS A 30 8.56 -2.76 -3.00
N GLU A 31 7.43 -2.18 -3.36
CA GLU A 31 7.40 -1.33 -4.54
C GLU A 31 7.93 0.04 -4.21
N ARG A 32 8.65 0.63 -5.17
CA ARG A 32 9.18 1.93 -4.98
C ARG A 32 8.06 2.94 -4.86
N GLY A 33 8.15 3.82 -3.93
CA GLY A 33 7.16 4.87 -3.75
C GLY A 33 6.07 4.58 -2.74
N VAL A 34 6.02 3.35 -2.23
CA VAL A 34 5.04 3.03 -1.20
C VAL A 34 5.51 3.64 0.11
N ILE A 35 4.58 4.21 0.84
CA ILE A 35 4.90 4.86 2.09
C ILE A 35 4.67 3.91 3.24
N ILE A 36 5.67 3.69 4.03
CA ILE A 36 5.55 2.82 5.19
C ILE A 36 5.90 3.59 6.44
N PHE A 37 4.92 3.72 7.32
CA PHE A 37 5.14 4.36 8.59
C PHE A 37 5.32 3.27 9.63
N GLU A 38 6.40 3.30 10.31
CA GLU A 38 6.65 2.29 11.31
C GLU A 38 6.91 2.92 12.64
N GLU A 39 6.20 2.49 13.64
CA GLU A 39 6.34 3.06 14.94
C GLU A 39 6.57 1.98 15.95
N LYS A 40 7.57 2.11 16.78
CA LYS A 40 7.85 1.14 17.79
C LYS A 40 7.30 1.59 19.10
N ARG A 41 6.59 0.74 19.78
CA ARG A 41 6.03 1.10 21.04
C ARG A 41 6.93 0.62 22.12
N PRO A 42 7.27 1.44 23.05
CA PRO A 42 8.23 1.10 24.06
C PRO A 42 7.86 -0.07 24.93
N ARG A 43 6.62 -0.21 25.28
CA ARG A 43 6.24 -1.26 26.08
C ARG A 43 5.58 -2.36 25.44
N LYS A 44 5.31 -2.31 24.25
CA LYS A 44 4.60 -3.31 23.64
C LYS A 44 5.37 -4.17 22.85
N ARG A 45 4.99 -5.33 22.62
CA ARG A 45 5.68 -6.20 21.87
C ARG A 45 5.68 -5.94 20.45
N ALA A 46 4.77 -5.43 19.86
CA ALA A 46 4.74 -5.36 18.42
C ALA A 46 4.98 -4.00 17.88
N SER A 47 5.66 -3.84 16.80
CA SER A 47 5.76 -2.60 16.11
C SER A 47 4.52 -2.43 15.29
N TYR A 48 4.16 -1.21 15.04
CA TYR A 48 3.01 -0.89 14.27
C TYR A 48 3.44 -0.38 12.92
N ARG A 49 2.92 -0.95 11.89
CA ARG A 49 3.24 -0.54 10.53
C ARG A 49 2.01 -0.07 9.83
N THR A 50 2.07 1.08 9.23
CA THR A 50 0.99 1.59 8.43
C THR A 50 1.50 1.77 7.02
N ILE A 51 0.85 1.16 6.08
CA ILE A 51 1.24 1.20 4.69
C ILE A 51 0.24 2.02 3.91
N ARG A 52 0.76 2.96 3.11
CA ARG A 52 -0.09 3.75 2.24
C ARG A 52 0.45 3.63 0.84
N ILE A 53 -0.42 3.47 -0.11
CA ILE A 53 -0.04 3.22 -1.49
C ILE A 53 -0.47 4.39 -2.35
N PRO A 54 0.47 5.23 -2.79
CA PRO A 54 0.09 6.35 -3.65
C PRO A 54 -0.59 5.88 -4.90
N ARG A 55 -1.49 6.69 -5.43
CA ARG A 55 -2.28 6.27 -6.57
C ARG A 55 -1.45 5.95 -7.79
N HIS A 56 -0.37 6.69 -8.00
CA HIS A 56 0.48 6.40 -9.15
C HIS A 56 1.21 5.07 -8.99
N VAL A 57 1.52 4.69 -7.76
CA VAL A 57 2.15 3.40 -7.52
C VAL A 57 1.16 2.28 -7.78
N TYR A 58 -0.07 2.47 -7.30
CA TYR A 58 -1.12 1.49 -7.53
C TYR A 58 -1.30 1.25 -9.02
N ARG A 59 -1.39 2.34 -9.78
CA ARG A 59 -1.58 2.26 -11.21
C ARG A 59 -0.42 1.54 -11.89
N ARG A 60 0.80 1.85 -11.48
CA ARG A 60 1.98 1.25 -12.07
C ARG A 60 2.03 -0.26 -11.82
N VAL A 61 1.70 -0.68 -10.59
CA VAL A 61 1.76 -2.08 -10.24
C VAL A 61 0.65 -2.86 -10.94
N ILE A 62 -0.54 -2.28 -10.98
CA ILE A 62 -1.65 -2.94 -11.66
C ILE A 62 -1.34 -3.12 -13.14
N GLN A 63 -0.74 -2.11 -13.75
CA GLN A 63 -0.38 -2.20 -15.14
C GLN A 63 0.64 -3.28 -15.37
N LYS A 64 1.58 -3.42 -14.46
CA LYS A 64 2.61 -4.42 -14.56
C LYS A 64 2.01 -5.83 -14.53
N TRP A 65 0.95 -6.03 -13.76
CA TRP A 65 0.33 -7.32 -13.63
C TRP A 65 -0.84 -7.56 -14.57
N THR A 66 -1.19 -6.59 -15.36
CA THR A 66 -2.27 -6.72 -16.31
C THR A 66 -1.78 -7.46 -17.55
N VAL A 67 -2.45 -8.53 -17.90
CA VAL A 67 -2.08 -9.31 -19.07
C VAL A 67 -2.87 -8.81 -20.25
N GLN A 68 -2.19 -8.52 -21.33
CA GLN A 68 -2.86 -7.95 -22.48
C GLN A 68 -3.09 -8.95 -23.56
#